data_b3032aa2fb33e91d1be35adc060d8a66
#
_entry.id   b3032aa2fb33e91d1be35adc060d8a66
#
_cell.length_a   1.000
_cell.length_b   1.000
_cell.length_c   1.000
_cell.angle_alpha   90.00
_cell.angle_beta   90.00
_cell.angle_gamma   90.00
#
_symmetry.space_group_name_H-M   'P 1'
#
loop_
_entity.id
_entity.type
_entity.pdbx_description
1 polymer ?
#
loop_
_entity_poly.entity_id
_entity_poly.type
_entity_poly.pdbx_seq_one_letter_code
_entity_poly.pdbx_strand_id
1 'polypeptide(L)'
;SLNVSNCSLLTELNCNMNKLISLDLSNCSSLTKLDYSGNNLSSLDVSNCPLLTDLLCDSNNLYDNNNLSSLNVCSSLTKLDCSDNNLSSLDVTDCSSLTYLNCRANNLNSLDISNCPLLTTLYCHENNLSLLDVSNCPLLTDLSCHDNNLNSLDISKCPLLADLSCGSNNLSSLNLSNCSSLIKLHCNNNKLSTLDVSSCSSLTELE
;
A
#
# COMPACT_ATOMS: atom_id res chain seq x y z
N SER A 1 -26.22 -1.83 -5.52
CA SER A 1 -26.01 -1.97 -4.06
C SER A 1 -26.05 -3.43 -3.65
N LEU A 2 -25.28 -3.78 -2.64
CA LEU A 2 -25.31 -5.08 -1.97
C LEU A 2 -25.57 -4.83 -0.49
N ASN A 3 -26.52 -5.56 0.09
CA ASN A 3 -26.81 -5.51 1.53
C ASN A 3 -26.64 -6.91 2.11
N VAL A 4 -25.69 -7.07 3.01
CA VAL A 4 -25.40 -8.29 3.78
C VAL A 4 -25.51 -8.06 5.29
N SER A 5 -26.18 -6.97 5.71
CA SER A 5 -26.20 -6.46 7.09
C SER A 5 -26.68 -7.46 8.14
N ASN A 6 -27.33 -8.56 7.77
CA ASN A 6 -27.77 -9.59 8.70
C ASN A 6 -26.99 -10.91 8.58
N CYS A 7 -25.89 -10.92 7.81
CA CYS A 7 -25.08 -12.12 7.59
C CYS A 7 -23.96 -12.22 8.65
N SER A 8 -24.33 -12.31 9.93
CA SER A 8 -23.37 -12.27 11.04
C SER A 8 -22.37 -13.44 11.07
N LEU A 9 -22.66 -14.53 10.38
CA LEU A 9 -21.77 -15.70 10.24
C LEU A 9 -20.95 -15.69 8.93
N LEU A 10 -21.10 -14.64 8.11
CA LEU A 10 -20.35 -14.51 6.86
C LEU A 10 -18.88 -14.29 7.20
N THR A 11 -18.01 -15.17 6.73
CA THR A 11 -16.56 -15.11 6.94
C THR A 11 -15.81 -14.57 5.74
N GLU A 12 -16.29 -14.83 4.54
CA GLU A 12 -15.67 -14.35 3.30
C GLU A 12 -16.74 -13.81 2.37
N LEU A 13 -16.50 -12.62 1.82
CA LEU A 13 -17.35 -11.99 0.83
C LEU A 13 -16.49 -11.62 -0.38
N ASN A 14 -16.79 -12.24 -1.51
CA ASN A 14 -16.23 -11.84 -2.80
C ASN A 14 -17.38 -11.34 -3.68
N CYS A 15 -17.33 -10.06 -4.02
CA CYS A 15 -18.29 -9.41 -4.93
C CYS A 15 -17.56 -8.52 -5.95
N ASN A 16 -16.32 -8.89 -6.29
CA ASN A 16 -15.50 -8.15 -7.23
C ASN A 16 -16.09 -8.08 -8.65
N MET A 17 -15.53 -7.17 -9.48
CA MET A 17 -15.89 -7.00 -10.89
C MET A 17 -17.40 -6.86 -11.14
N ASN A 18 -18.06 -6.01 -10.35
CA ASN A 18 -19.47 -5.68 -10.47
C ASN A 18 -19.68 -4.15 -10.70
N LYS A 19 -20.90 -3.70 -10.60
CA LYS A 19 -21.28 -2.27 -10.69
C LYS A 19 -21.94 -1.79 -9.40
N LEU A 20 -21.43 -2.32 -8.27
CA LEU A 20 -21.98 -1.97 -6.96
C LEU A 20 -21.52 -0.57 -6.57
N ILE A 21 -22.47 0.25 -6.13
CA ILE A 21 -22.24 1.63 -5.67
C ILE A 21 -22.33 1.77 -4.16
N SER A 22 -22.77 0.73 -3.46
CA SER A 22 -22.81 0.69 -2.00
C SER A 22 -22.76 -0.74 -1.49
N LEU A 23 -22.18 -0.91 -0.31
CA LEU A 23 -22.07 -2.15 0.43
C LEU A 23 -22.44 -1.88 1.89
N ASP A 24 -23.41 -2.63 2.42
CA ASP A 24 -23.78 -2.57 3.83
C ASP A 24 -23.27 -3.84 4.53
N LEU A 25 -22.25 -3.65 5.37
CA LEU A 25 -21.59 -4.67 6.17
C LEU A 25 -22.04 -4.67 7.65
N SER A 26 -23.11 -3.95 7.99
CA SER A 26 -23.59 -3.85 9.36
C SER A 26 -23.83 -5.26 9.94
N ASN A 27 -23.26 -5.52 11.12
CA ASN A 27 -23.29 -6.82 11.79
C ASN A 27 -22.56 -7.99 11.13
N CYS A 28 -21.70 -7.76 10.10
CA CYS A 28 -20.82 -8.79 9.55
C CYS A 28 -19.58 -9.02 10.44
N SER A 29 -19.81 -9.31 11.73
CA SER A 29 -18.75 -9.36 12.76
C SER A 29 -17.80 -10.55 12.62
N SER A 30 -18.16 -11.56 11.82
CA SER A 30 -17.31 -12.75 11.53
C SER A 30 -16.50 -12.60 10.26
N LEU A 31 -16.62 -11.47 9.54
CA LEU A 31 -15.96 -11.30 8.25
C LEU A 31 -14.44 -11.23 8.42
N THR A 32 -13.72 -12.10 7.74
CA THR A 32 -12.25 -12.19 7.74
C THR A 32 -11.65 -11.76 6.41
N LYS A 33 -12.39 -11.94 5.30
CA LYS A 33 -11.94 -11.56 3.96
C LYS A 33 -13.04 -10.83 3.20
N LEU A 34 -12.68 -9.70 2.59
CA LEU A 34 -13.53 -8.92 1.71
C LEU A 34 -12.79 -8.62 0.40
N ASP A 35 -13.37 -9.06 -0.72
CA ASP A 35 -12.95 -8.63 -2.05
C ASP A 35 -14.09 -7.85 -2.70
N TYR A 36 -13.87 -6.54 -2.81
CA TYR A 36 -14.78 -5.57 -3.45
C TYR A 36 -14.13 -4.88 -4.64
N SER A 37 -13.05 -5.45 -5.16
CA SER A 37 -12.29 -4.88 -6.28
C SER A 37 -13.15 -4.69 -7.53
N GLY A 38 -12.85 -3.69 -8.34
CA GLY A 38 -13.53 -3.49 -9.63
C GLY A 38 -15.02 -3.18 -9.51
N ASN A 39 -15.39 -2.32 -8.58
CA ASN A 39 -16.76 -1.81 -8.40
C ASN A 39 -16.83 -0.27 -8.53
N ASN A 40 -17.90 0.36 -8.06
CA ASN A 40 -18.13 1.80 -8.20
C ASN A 40 -18.42 2.44 -6.83
N LEU A 41 -17.69 2.05 -5.78
CA LEU A 41 -17.81 2.70 -4.47
C LEU A 41 -17.13 4.07 -4.47
N SER A 42 -17.77 5.04 -3.85
CA SER A 42 -17.15 6.32 -3.48
C SER A 42 -16.57 6.32 -2.07
N SER A 43 -17.09 5.45 -1.19
CA SER A 43 -16.61 5.28 0.17
C SER A 43 -16.79 3.84 0.66
N LEU A 44 -15.87 3.38 1.50
CA LEU A 44 -15.95 2.08 2.16
C LEU A 44 -15.57 2.24 3.64
N ASP A 45 -16.39 1.71 4.53
CA ASP A 45 -16.13 1.66 5.97
C ASP A 45 -16.16 0.21 6.45
N VAL A 46 -15.00 -0.31 6.87
CA VAL A 46 -14.82 -1.65 7.45
C VAL A 46 -14.35 -1.58 8.90
N SER A 47 -14.40 -0.40 9.53
CA SER A 47 -13.97 -0.21 10.92
C SER A 47 -14.71 -1.09 11.94
N ASN A 48 -15.93 -1.50 11.58
CA ASN A 48 -16.76 -2.38 12.40
C ASN A 48 -16.65 -3.88 12.05
N CYS A 49 -15.64 -4.28 11.28
CA CYS A 49 -15.33 -5.68 10.94
C CYS A 49 -14.09 -6.15 11.73
N PRO A 50 -14.19 -6.47 13.02
CA PRO A 50 -13.05 -6.63 13.93
C PRO A 50 -12.16 -7.85 13.64
N LEU A 51 -12.63 -8.76 12.80
CA LEU A 51 -11.88 -9.96 12.39
C LEU A 51 -11.38 -9.90 10.95
N LEU A 52 -11.61 -8.78 10.25
CA LEU A 52 -11.20 -8.65 8.85
C LEU A 52 -9.68 -8.53 8.75
N THR A 53 -9.06 -9.52 8.12
CA THR A 53 -7.60 -9.58 7.90
C THR A 53 -7.19 -9.25 6.48
N ASP A 54 -8.05 -9.53 5.50
CA ASP A 54 -7.76 -9.34 4.09
C ASP A 54 -8.81 -8.44 3.44
N LEU A 55 -8.40 -7.27 3.02
CA LEU A 55 -9.24 -6.31 2.29
C LEU A 55 -8.66 -6.04 0.91
N LEU A 56 -9.43 -6.37 -0.13
CA LEU A 56 -9.17 -6.00 -1.51
C LEU A 56 -10.30 -5.07 -1.97
N CYS A 57 -9.96 -3.83 -2.27
CA CYS A 57 -10.90 -2.80 -2.73
C CYS A 57 -10.28 -1.92 -3.83
N ASP A 58 -9.35 -2.51 -4.57
CA ASP A 58 -8.68 -1.85 -5.68
C ASP A 58 -9.61 -1.56 -6.86
N SER A 59 -9.17 -0.69 -7.75
CA SER A 59 -9.82 -0.45 -9.06
C SER A 59 -11.31 -0.08 -8.96
N ASN A 60 -11.71 0.68 -7.94
CA ASN A 60 -13.08 1.18 -7.87
C ASN A 60 -13.30 2.41 -8.78
N ASN A 61 -12.63 2.42 -9.94
CA ASN A 61 -12.61 3.51 -10.92
C ASN A 61 -13.00 3.08 -12.36
N LEU A 62 -13.34 1.82 -12.59
CA LEU A 62 -13.34 1.26 -13.94
C LEU A 62 -14.37 1.86 -14.91
N TYR A 63 -15.41 2.55 -14.45
CA TYR A 63 -16.52 2.87 -15.35
C TYR A 63 -17.04 4.32 -15.36
N ASP A 64 -16.92 5.14 -14.27
CA ASP A 64 -17.63 6.42 -14.21
C ASP A 64 -17.05 7.50 -13.27
N ASN A 65 -15.76 7.69 -13.09
CA ASN A 65 -15.18 8.71 -12.20
C ASN A 65 -15.68 8.66 -10.72
N ASN A 66 -16.35 7.60 -10.31
CA ASN A 66 -16.76 7.34 -8.94
C ASN A 66 -15.69 6.48 -8.26
N ASN A 67 -14.55 7.11 -8.01
CA ASN A 67 -13.42 6.46 -7.38
C ASN A 67 -13.60 6.44 -5.88
N LEU A 68 -13.16 5.36 -5.25
CA LEU A 68 -13.08 5.32 -3.80
C LEU A 68 -12.20 6.49 -3.31
N SER A 69 -12.83 7.46 -2.66
CA SER A 69 -12.17 8.66 -2.15
C SER A 69 -12.07 8.67 -0.62
N SER A 70 -12.77 7.75 0.04
CA SER A 70 -12.74 7.59 1.50
C SER A 70 -12.73 6.11 1.88
N LEU A 71 -11.78 5.72 2.71
CA LEU A 71 -11.62 4.36 3.22
C LEU A 71 -11.33 4.40 4.71
N ASN A 72 -12.22 3.80 5.52
CA ASN A 72 -12.00 3.57 6.94
C ASN A 72 -11.67 2.10 7.15
N VAL A 73 -10.46 1.82 7.61
CA VAL A 73 -9.96 0.46 7.83
C VAL A 73 -10.16 0.00 9.28
N CYS A 74 -10.03 -1.30 9.52
CA CYS A 74 -10.00 -1.90 10.85
C CYS A 74 -8.57 -2.28 11.24
N SER A 75 -8.29 -2.32 12.53
CA SER A 75 -6.95 -2.57 13.09
C SER A 75 -6.46 -4.02 12.93
N SER A 76 -7.35 -4.95 12.58
CA SER A 76 -7.03 -6.37 12.40
C SER A 76 -6.40 -6.71 11.06
N LEU A 77 -6.29 -5.75 10.12
CA LEU A 77 -5.77 -6.01 8.78
C LEU A 77 -4.33 -6.50 8.80
N THR A 78 -4.10 -7.57 8.03
CA THR A 78 -2.78 -8.09 7.68
C THR A 78 -2.45 -7.82 6.21
N LYS A 79 -3.47 -7.71 5.35
CA LYS A 79 -3.35 -7.40 3.94
C LYS A 79 -4.37 -6.34 3.53
N LEU A 80 -3.87 -5.26 2.90
CA LEU A 80 -4.70 -4.21 2.31
C LEU A 80 -4.24 -3.95 0.87
N ASP A 81 -5.17 -4.09 -0.07
CA ASP A 81 -5.04 -3.57 -1.43
C ASP A 81 -6.16 -2.55 -1.69
N CYS A 82 -5.78 -1.29 -1.79
CA CYS A 82 -6.66 -0.18 -2.14
C CYS A 82 -6.12 0.62 -3.34
N SER A 83 -5.34 -0.06 -4.18
CA SER A 83 -4.73 0.55 -5.37
C SER A 83 -5.76 1.02 -6.40
N ASP A 84 -5.30 1.84 -7.33
CA ASP A 84 -6.11 2.32 -8.47
C ASP A 84 -7.45 2.95 -8.02
N ASN A 85 -7.36 3.91 -7.09
CA ASN A 85 -8.49 4.63 -6.51
C ASN A 85 -8.24 6.16 -6.51
N ASN A 86 -9.00 6.93 -5.74
CA ASN A 86 -8.87 8.38 -5.63
C ASN A 86 -8.67 8.85 -4.18
N LEU A 87 -7.99 8.03 -3.37
CA LEU A 87 -7.75 8.35 -1.97
C LEU A 87 -6.77 9.53 -1.86
N SER A 88 -7.17 10.57 -1.14
CA SER A 88 -6.29 11.69 -0.77
C SER A 88 -5.62 11.51 0.59
N SER A 89 -6.12 10.56 1.39
CA SER A 89 -5.56 10.15 2.67
C SER A 89 -5.84 8.66 2.92
N LEU A 90 -4.97 8.02 3.67
CA LEU A 90 -5.12 6.65 4.13
C LEU A 90 -4.55 6.56 5.55
N ASP A 91 -5.37 6.18 6.51
CA ASP A 91 -4.96 5.98 7.89
C ASP A 91 -4.82 4.48 8.18
N VAL A 92 -3.59 4.02 8.40
CA VAL A 92 -3.24 2.64 8.79
C VAL A 92 -2.48 2.61 10.11
N THR A 93 -2.52 3.70 10.90
CA THR A 93 -1.75 3.84 12.14
C THR A 93 -2.12 2.84 13.22
N ASP A 94 -3.34 2.28 13.18
CA ASP A 94 -3.78 1.22 14.09
C ASP A 94 -3.55 -0.20 13.53
N CYS A 95 -3.04 -0.35 12.30
CA CYS A 95 -2.88 -1.64 11.61
C CYS A 95 -1.52 -2.30 11.92
N SER A 96 -1.20 -2.55 13.19
CA SER A 96 0.11 -3.05 13.62
C SER A 96 0.45 -4.47 13.13
N SER A 97 -0.53 -5.21 12.63
CA SER A 97 -0.37 -6.54 12.03
C SER A 97 -0.20 -6.54 10.52
N LEU A 98 -0.16 -5.35 9.89
CA LEU A 98 -0.11 -5.22 8.44
C LEU A 98 1.23 -5.75 7.90
N THR A 99 1.16 -6.71 6.96
CA THR A 99 2.33 -7.31 6.29
C THR A 99 2.42 -6.91 4.82
N TYR A 100 1.28 -6.60 4.20
CA TYR A 100 1.18 -6.19 2.80
C TYR A 100 0.30 -4.94 2.69
N LEU A 101 0.82 -3.89 2.09
CA LEU A 101 0.10 -2.68 1.75
C LEU A 101 0.33 -2.33 0.28
N ASN A 102 -0.75 -2.29 -0.49
CA ASN A 102 -0.77 -1.74 -1.83
C ASN A 102 -1.76 -0.56 -1.88
N CYS A 103 -1.22 0.64 -1.96
CA CYS A 103 -1.98 1.89 -2.13
C CYS A 103 -1.51 2.69 -3.35
N ARG A 104 -0.90 1.99 -4.35
CA ARG A 104 -0.44 2.62 -5.59
C ARG A 104 -1.57 3.32 -6.33
N ALA A 105 -1.24 4.22 -7.23
CA ALA A 105 -2.17 4.91 -8.12
C ALA A 105 -3.36 5.52 -7.35
N ASN A 106 -3.03 6.43 -6.43
CA ASN A 106 -3.96 7.22 -5.63
C ASN A 106 -3.51 8.71 -5.62
N ASN A 107 -4.09 9.54 -4.76
CA ASN A 107 -3.73 10.95 -4.61
C ASN A 107 -3.13 11.27 -3.23
N LEU A 108 -2.43 10.30 -2.62
CA LEU A 108 -1.88 10.44 -1.28
C LEU A 108 -0.75 11.49 -1.26
N ASN A 109 -0.85 12.47 -0.35
CA ASN A 109 0.20 13.45 -0.11
C ASN A 109 1.13 13.04 1.05
N SER A 110 0.66 12.13 1.90
CA SER A 110 1.41 11.54 3.02
C SER A 110 0.94 10.12 3.27
N LEU A 111 1.82 9.30 3.86
CA LEU A 111 1.52 7.93 4.29
C LEU A 111 2.28 7.68 5.60
N ASP A 112 1.56 7.45 6.68
CA ASP A 112 2.13 7.11 7.98
C ASP A 112 2.02 5.59 8.21
N ILE A 113 3.18 4.92 8.19
CA ILE A 113 3.34 3.48 8.43
C ILE A 113 4.22 3.21 9.67
N SER A 114 4.39 4.22 10.53
CA SER A 114 5.26 4.15 11.71
C SER A 114 4.87 3.03 12.69
N ASN A 115 3.61 2.60 12.66
CA ASN A 115 3.09 1.50 13.48
C ASN A 115 2.88 0.19 12.71
N CYS A 116 3.51 0.01 11.55
CA CYS A 116 3.41 -1.22 10.74
C CYS A 116 4.74 -2.02 10.73
N PRO A 117 5.26 -2.50 11.88
CA PRO A 117 6.60 -3.10 11.97
C PRO A 117 6.72 -4.48 11.28
N LEU A 118 5.59 -5.10 10.94
CA LEU A 118 5.54 -6.40 10.26
C LEU A 118 5.45 -6.28 8.74
N LEU A 119 5.48 -5.05 8.20
CA LEU A 119 5.33 -4.81 6.77
C LEU A 119 6.50 -5.41 6.01
N THR A 120 6.19 -6.31 5.06
CA THR A 120 7.16 -6.95 4.16
C THR A 120 7.09 -6.40 2.75
N THR A 121 5.91 -5.94 2.33
CA THR A 121 5.67 -5.42 0.98
C THR A 121 4.91 -4.10 1.06
N LEU A 122 5.47 -3.07 0.44
CA LEU A 122 4.87 -1.75 0.31
C LEU A 122 4.88 -1.29 -1.14
N TYR A 123 3.70 -1.13 -1.72
CA TYR A 123 3.51 -0.49 -3.03
C TYR A 123 2.72 0.80 -2.84
N CYS A 124 3.42 1.94 -2.94
CA CYS A 124 2.87 3.29 -2.80
C CYS A 124 3.24 4.21 -3.98
N HIS A 125 3.65 3.60 -5.10
CA HIS A 125 4.01 4.33 -6.32
C HIS A 125 2.78 5.01 -6.97
N GLU A 126 3.04 5.94 -7.89
CA GLU A 126 2.00 6.74 -8.54
C GLU A 126 1.10 7.46 -7.51
N ASN A 127 1.72 8.27 -6.65
CA ASN A 127 1.07 9.12 -5.65
C ASN A 127 1.74 10.52 -5.62
N ASN A 128 1.43 11.34 -4.60
CA ASN A 128 1.99 12.69 -4.45
C ASN A 128 2.90 12.80 -3.22
N LEU A 129 3.50 11.69 -2.77
CA LEU A 129 4.30 11.65 -1.54
C LEU A 129 5.56 12.51 -1.68
N SER A 130 5.78 13.44 -0.75
CA SER A 130 7.01 14.23 -0.66
C SER A 130 8.00 13.69 0.38
N LEU A 131 7.52 12.82 1.27
CA LEU A 131 8.26 12.09 2.29
C LEU A 131 7.70 10.68 2.42
N LEU A 132 8.59 9.71 2.63
CA LEU A 132 8.24 8.33 3.00
C LEU A 132 9.24 7.88 4.07
N ASP A 133 8.75 7.57 5.26
CA ASP A 133 9.55 7.04 6.36
C ASP A 133 9.28 5.54 6.53
N VAL A 134 10.29 4.72 6.21
CA VAL A 134 10.28 3.25 6.34
C VAL A 134 11.13 2.77 7.51
N SER A 135 11.57 3.67 8.39
CA SER A 135 12.51 3.35 9.48
C SER A 135 11.97 2.34 10.50
N ASN A 136 10.65 2.22 10.60
CA ASN A 136 9.96 1.27 11.47
C ASN A 136 9.49 -0.01 10.74
N CYS A 137 9.95 -0.25 9.50
CA CYS A 137 9.59 -1.43 8.71
C CYS A 137 10.83 -2.34 8.45
N PRO A 138 11.46 -2.92 9.49
CA PRO A 138 12.72 -3.67 9.33
C PRO A 138 12.58 -4.98 8.56
N LEU A 139 11.37 -5.47 8.35
CA LEU A 139 11.08 -6.70 7.61
C LEU A 139 10.78 -6.46 6.13
N LEU A 140 10.87 -5.19 5.68
CA LEU A 140 10.54 -4.83 4.30
C LEU A 140 11.48 -5.52 3.32
N THR A 141 10.91 -6.29 2.38
CA THR A 141 11.61 -6.99 1.30
C THR A 141 11.36 -6.36 -0.06
N ASP A 142 10.18 -5.77 -0.24
CA ASP A 142 9.73 -5.19 -1.50
C ASP A 142 9.18 -3.78 -1.28
N LEU A 143 9.83 -2.79 -1.87
CA LEU A 143 9.42 -1.38 -1.84
C LEU A 143 9.28 -0.82 -3.24
N SER A 144 8.07 -0.42 -3.60
CA SER A 144 7.83 0.37 -4.81
C SER A 144 7.22 1.72 -4.44
N CYS A 145 8.01 2.78 -4.62
CA CYS A 145 7.64 4.17 -4.36
C CYS A 145 7.97 5.11 -5.54
N HIS A 146 8.14 4.54 -6.74
CA HIS A 146 8.39 5.31 -7.97
C HIS A 146 7.20 6.25 -8.29
N ASP A 147 7.42 7.20 -9.19
CA ASP A 147 6.42 8.19 -9.59
C ASP A 147 5.74 8.88 -8.39
N ASN A 148 6.60 9.54 -7.59
CA ASN A 148 6.22 10.36 -6.45
C ASN A 148 7.03 11.67 -6.44
N ASN A 149 6.99 12.45 -5.34
CA ASN A 149 7.72 13.71 -5.19
C ASN A 149 8.82 13.63 -4.11
N LEU A 150 9.37 12.43 -3.86
CA LEU A 150 10.34 12.20 -2.78
C LEU A 150 11.63 12.97 -3.04
N ASN A 151 12.08 13.76 -2.06
CA ASN A 151 13.37 14.46 -2.11
C ASN A 151 14.51 13.67 -1.46
N SER A 152 14.16 12.73 -0.58
CA SER A 152 15.06 11.79 0.09
C SER A 152 14.36 10.49 0.37
N LEU A 153 15.12 9.40 0.49
CA LEU A 153 14.64 8.10 0.90
C LEU A 153 15.72 7.45 1.78
N ASP A 154 15.41 7.18 3.04
CA ASP A 154 16.30 6.47 3.95
C ASP A 154 15.82 5.03 4.15
N ILE A 155 16.58 4.08 3.60
CA ILE A 155 16.35 2.64 3.69
C ILE A 155 17.35 1.93 4.61
N SER A 156 18.12 2.69 5.39
CA SER A 156 19.18 2.15 6.26
C SER A 156 18.67 1.18 7.33
N LYS A 157 17.37 1.21 7.60
CA LYS A 157 16.69 0.31 8.55
C LYS A 157 15.96 -0.87 7.90
N CYS A 158 16.11 -1.06 6.59
CA CYS A 158 15.48 -2.14 5.82
C CYS A 158 16.53 -3.14 5.29
N PRO A 159 17.24 -3.90 6.17
CA PRO A 159 18.37 -4.75 5.76
C PRO A 159 17.96 -5.95 4.89
N LEU A 160 16.66 -6.30 4.87
CA LEU A 160 16.12 -7.40 4.09
C LEU A 160 15.60 -6.99 2.71
N LEU A 161 15.71 -5.68 2.37
CA LEU A 161 15.18 -5.15 1.12
C LEU A 161 15.88 -5.83 -0.07
N ALA A 162 15.07 -6.50 -0.90
CA ALA A 162 15.50 -7.25 -2.07
C ALA A 162 15.11 -6.58 -3.38
N ASP A 163 13.95 -5.93 -3.42
CA ASP A 163 13.45 -5.20 -4.58
C ASP A 163 13.14 -3.75 -4.20
N LEU A 164 13.83 -2.80 -4.84
CA LEU A 164 13.61 -1.37 -4.65
C LEU A 164 13.32 -0.69 -5.99
N SER A 165 12.11 -0.15 -6.12
CA SER A 165 11.74 0.73 -7.22
C SER A 165 11.44 2.13 -6.68
N CYS A 166 12.34 3.08 -6.89
CA CYS A 166 12.25 4.47 -6.47
C CYS A 166 12.47 5.47 -7.61
N GLY A 167 12.32 5.01 -8.84
CA GLY A 167 12.45 5.84 -10.05
C GLY A 167 11.45 7.00 -10.09
N SER A 168 11.65 7.94 -11.00
CA SER A 168 10.73 9.08 -11.20
C SER A 168 10.39 9.82 -9.89
N ASN A 169 11.44 10.25 -9.16
CA ASN A 169 11.35 11.05 -7.94
C ASN A 169 12.32 12.25 -8.01
N ASN A 170 12.58 12.91 -6.89
CA ASN A 170 13.49 14.05 -6.80
C ASN A 170 14.75 13.74 -5.98
N LEU A 171 15.14 12.46 -5.87
CA LEU A 171 16.25 12.03 -5.04
C LEU A 171 17.58 12.61 -5.57
N SER A 172 18.32 13.32 -4.71
CA SER A 172 19.66 13.82 -5.02
C SER A 172 20.78 12.87 -4.60
N SER A 173 20.46 11.93 -3.71
CA SER A 173 21.34 10.86 -3.25
C SER A 173 20.53 9.65 -2.81
N LEU A 174 21.13 8.47 -2.85
CA LEU A 174 20.57 7.23 -2.34
C LEU A 174 21.69 6.46 -1.64
N ASN A 175 21.51 6.20 -0.34
CA ASN A 175 22.50 5.46 0.45
C ASN A 175 22.12 3.98 0.51
N LEU A 176 22.97 3.14 -0.08
CA LEU A 176 22.78 1.69 -0.18
C LEU A 176 23.75 0.89 0.71
N SER A 177 24.44 1.53 1.65
CA SER A 177 25.52 0.90 2.44
C SER A 177 25.10 -0.33 3.25
N ASN A 178 23.80 -0.47 3.57
CA ASN A 178 23.25 -1.60 4.32
C ASN A 178 22.36 -2.54 3.46
N CYS A 179 22.44 -2.41 2.12
CA CYS A 179 21.52 -3.10 1.20
C CYS A 179 22.16 -4.34 0.55
N SER A 180 22.82 -5.19 1.34
CA SER A 180 23.48 -6.40 0.81
C SER A 180 22.51 -7.44 0.24
N SER A 181 21.25 -7.41 0.66
CA SER A 181 20.18 -8.29 0.16
C SER A 181 19.55 -7.81 -1.15
N LEU A 182 19.88 -6.56 -1.60
CA LEU A 182 19.23 -5.96 -2.75
C LEU A 182 19.58 -6.73 -4.04
N ILE A 183 18.54 -7.19 -4.73
CA ILE A 183 18.62 -7.97 -5.98
C ILE A 183 18.27 -7.09 -7.17
N LYS A 184 17.27 -6.22 -7.01
CA LYS A 184 16.81 -5.30 -8.04
C LYS A 184 16.76 -3.88 -7.54
N LEU A 185 17.28 -2.96 -8.33
CA LEU A 185 17.25 -1.52 -8.08
C LEU A 185 16.81 -0.77 -9.33
N HIS A 186 15.65 -0.13 -9.27
CA HIS A 186 15.20 0.83 -10.26
C HIS A 186 15.18 2.22 -9.63
N CYS A 187 16.13 3.07 -10.01
CA CYS A 187 16.28 4.44 -9.49
C CYS A 187 16.43 5.48 -10.60
N ASN A 188 16.05 5.12 -11.81
CA ASN A 188 16.04 5.98 -12.99
C ASN A 188 15.18 7.24 -12.79
N ASN A 189 15.37 8.27 -13.61
CA ASN A 189 14.60 9.53 -13.56
C ASN A 189 14.60 10.20 -12.18
N ASN A 190 15.78 10.31 -11.55
CA ASN A 190 16.03 11.06 -10.32
C ASN A 190 17.06 12.18 -10.56
N LYS A 191 17.54 12.83 -9.51
CA LYS A 191 18.57 13.88 -9.54
C LYS A 191 19.92 13.37 -9.01
N LEU A 192 20.16 12.04 -9.08
CA LEU A 192 21.38 11.43 -8.57
C LEU A 192 22.59 11.89 -9.40
N SER A 193 23.61 12.43 -8.75
CA SER A 193 24.89 12.75 -9.38
C SER A 193 25.91 11.61 -9.25
N THR A 194 25.72 10.75 -8.24
CA THR A 194 26.54 9.57 -7.97
C THR A 194 25.66 8.49 -7.36
N LEU A 195 25.99 7.23 -7.62
CA LEU A 195 25.36 6.07 -7.01
C LEU A 195 26.44 5.04 -6.69
N ASP A 196 26.58 4.66 -5.42
CA ASP A 196 27.50 3.61 -4.99
C ASP A 196 26.70 2.34 -4.66
N VAL A 197 26.87 1.31 -5.47
CA VAL A 197 26.24 -0.02 -5.32
C VAL A 197 27.23 -1.07 -4.82
N SER A 198 28.44 -0.69 -4.38
CA SER A 198 29.50 -1.61 -3.98
C SER A 198 29.10 -2.54 -2.82
N SER A 199 28.17 -2.10 -1.97
CA SER A 199 27.62 -2.91 -0.86
C SER A 199 26.50 -3.87 -1.27
N CYS A 200 25.96 -3.73 -2.50
CA CYS A 200 24.82 -4.52 -2.97
C CYS A 200 25.31 -5.82 -3.63
N SER A 201 25.90 -6.72 -2.87
CA SER A 201 26.55 -7.93 -3.41
C SER A 201 25.61 -8.92 -4.09
N SER A 202 24.30 -8.79 -3.86
CA SER A 202 23.25 -9.64 -4.48
C SER A 202 22.62 -8.99 -5.72
N LEU A 203 23.07 -7.78 -6.11
CA LEU A 203 22.41 -7.01 -7.18
C LEU A 203 22.58 -7.70 -8.53
N THR A 204 21.46 -7.93 -9.22
CA THR A 204 21.42 -8.54 -10.57
C THR A 204 20.74 -7.64 -11.60
N GLU A 205 19.96 -6.64 -11.15
CA GLU A 205 19.22 -5.73 -12.03
C GLU A 205 19.37 -4.29 -11.51
N LEU A 206 19.78 -3.37 -12.40
CA LEU A 206 20.00 -1.96 -12.10
C LEU A 206 19.53 -1.09 -13.27
N GLU A 207 18.61 -0.14 -12.98
CA GLU A 207 18.15 0.88 -13.92
C GLU A 207 18.28 2.30 -13.34
#